data_5df8edd107521c11dac706cce8ae85ed
#
_entry.id   5df8edd107521c11dac706cce8ae85ed
#
_cell.length_a   1.000
_cell.length_b   1.000
_cell.length_c   1.000
_cell.angle_alpha   90.00
_cell.angle_beta   90.00
_cell.angle_gamma   90.00
#
_symmetry.space_group_name_H-M   'P 1'
#
loop_
_entity.id
_entity.type
_entity.pdbx_description
1 polymer ?
#
loop_
_entity_poly.entity_id
_entity_poly.type
_entity_poly.pdbx_seq_one_letter_code
_entity_poly.pdbx_strand_id
1 'polypeptide(L)'
;MGKYIWKRIFFSILSLLAVTWIVMLLVYSLTDRSAIFQTDDVWNKRSNNDRVLYEYTQYQKYGYLEFVNFTAFSKNKWVEKYGDAFDSSAEYEEDRNVIQVVGDDYLANETVQEFIQYYESKGYTIVRLDPIRYTTGAKQLKPGGTGYLLATRERPIISRLWEYIKGFFSVETTKDVKDETLTDRYIRFEKDPYSGLFAIVGSGTTHKYLLYFDSKFPFIHQNWIHMNLGVSFTRYRGQEISSVITDSQGDLKTKRQQYPAQVGSDIWVDTAMDFHTLTYNMGELTDAEKVQFNDKYTNATYMRDGMSMIGNSFVIGLIATAIQYMLGLPLGILMARKKDTWIDKLGMWYIIFFMSVPSLAYIFMFAAIGTSLFGLPYKFANATVKILAYILPTLSLAVHALGGTMKWMRRYMIDQMNSDYVKFARAEGLSEREIYSVHISKNALIPIIHGIPGTILVCLVGAIITESVYSVPGVGSLLTKAINGHDNGIIIACTVFYTTLSLISLILGDVLMAKFDPRISFESKGGR
;
A
#
# COMPACT_ATOMS: atom_id res chain seq x y z
N MET A 1 -24.15 -10.40 -19.65
CA MET A 1 -23.37 -10.06 -18.42
C MET A 1 -21.86 -10.27 -18.59
N GLY A 2 -21.38 -11.45 -18.98
CA GLY A 2 -19.92 -11.70 -19.08
C GLY A 2 -19.17 -10.73 -19.99
N LYS A 3 -19.64 -10.50 -21.23
CA LYS A 3 -19.01 -9.57 -22.18
C LYS A 3 -18.94 -8.13 -21.65
N TYR A 4 -19.96 -7.67 -20.90
CA TYR A 4 -19.96 -6.36 -20.26
C TYR A 4 -18.89 -6.27 -19.17
N ILE A 5 -18.81 -7.28 -18.28
CA ILE A 5 -17.84 -7.32 -17.19
C ILE A 5 -16.41 -7.33 -17.74
N TRP A 6 -16.11 -8.14 -18.77
CA TRP A 6 -14.80 -8.18 -19.41
C TRP A 6 -14.40 -6.82 -20.02
N LYS A 7 -15.34 -6.17 -20.72
CA LYS A 7 -15.13 -4.83 -21.25
C LYS A 7 -14.86 -3.83 -20.13
N ARG A 8 -15.61 -3.92 -19.03
CA ARG A 8 -15.42 -3.05 -17.85
C ARG A 8 -14.06 -3.26 -17.19
N ILE A 9 -13.66 -4.51 -16.99
CA ILE A 9 -12.33 -4.86 -16.45
C ILE A 9 -11.22 -4.29 -17.33
N PHE A 10 -11.31 -4.47 -18.64
CA PHE A 10 -10.32 -3.94 -19.57
C PHE A 10 -10.16 -2.42 -19.47
N PHE A 11 -11.25 -1.67 -19.50
CA PHE A 11 -11.19 -0.22 -19.33
C PHE A 11 -10.75 0.20 -17.92
N SER A 12 -11.05 -0.60 -16.91
CA SER A 12 -10.56 -0.35 -15.55
C SER A 12 -9.04 -0.49 -15.46
N ILE A 13 -8.47 -1.51 -16.08
CA ILE A 13 -7.01 -1.66 -16.15
C ILE A 13 -6.37 -0.48 -16.89
N LEU A 14 -6.95 -0.07 -18.01
CA LEU A 14 -6.47 1.10 -18.77
C LEU A 14 -6.53 2.39 -17.92
N SER A 15 -7.63 2.57 -17.18
CA SER A 15 -7.80 3.72 -16.26
C SER A 15 -6.77 3.68 -15.12
N LEU A 16 -6.51 2.50 -14.54
CA LEU A 16 -5.49 2.33 -13.51
C LEU A 16 -4.11 2.73 -14.02
N LEU A 17 -3.74 2.28 -15.21
CA LEU A 17 -2.46 2.62 -15.83
C LEU A 17 -2.37 4.14 -16.11
N ALA A 18 -3.44 4.74 -16.63
CA ALA A 18 -3.47 6.18 -16.89
C ALA A 18 -3.34 7.01 -15.61
N VAL A 19 -4.07 6.67 -14.55
CA VAL A 19 -3.98 7.36 -13.24
C VAL A 19 -2.59 7.19 -12.65
N THR A 20 -2.03 5.98 -12.67
CA THR A 20 -0.68 5.71 -12.17
C THR A 20 0.34 6.54 -12.91
N TRP A 21 0.24 6.61 -14.24
CA TRP A 21 1.12 7.41 -15.07
C TRP A 21 1.05 8.91 -14.77
N ILE A 22 -0.16 9.44 -14.67
CA ILE A 22 -0.37 10.86 -14.34
C ILE A 22 0.22 11.19 -12.97
N VAL A 23 -0.03 10.36 -11.96
CA VAL A 23 0.49 10.58 -10.61
C VAL A 23 2.01 10.47 -10.58
N MET A 24 2.60 9.47 -11.24
CA MET A 24 4.05 9.36 -11.35
C MET A 24 4.65 10.59 -12.03
N LEU A 25 4.06 11.05 -13.12
CA LEU A 25 4.51 12.24 -13.83
C LEU A 25 4.47 13.48 -12.92
N LEU A 26 3.37 13.69 -12.21
CA LEU A 26 3.22 14.83 -11.29
C LEU A 26 4.21 14.75 -10.13
N VAL A 27 4.29 13.60 -9.46
CA VAL A 27 5.16 13.40 -8.29
C VAL A 27 6.63 13.59 -8.68
N TYR A 28 7.05 12.99 -9.79
CA TYR A 28 8.45 13.07 -10.21
C TYR A 28 8.84 14.38 -10.90
N SER A 29 7.88 15.14 -11.43
CA SER A 29 8.16 16.44 -12.07
C SER A 29 8.07 17.61 -11.09
N LEU A 30 7.20 17.53 -10.08
CA LEU A 30 6.91 18.65 -9.19
C LEU A 30 7.64 18.55 -7.84
N THR A 31 8.02 17.34 -7.40
CA THR A 31 8.73 17.18 -6.14
C THR A 31 10.23 17.32 -6.35
N ASP A 32 10.86 18.24 -5.62
CA ASP A 32 12.33 18.33 -5.59
C ASP A 32 12.92 17.02 -5.05
N ARG A 33 13.85 16.45 -5.81
CA ARG A 33 14.54 15.19 -5.40
C ARG A 33 15.26 15.32 -4.07
N SER A 34 15.82 16.50 -3.78
CA SER A 34 16.55 16.72 -2.53
C SER A 34 15.65 16.63 -1.30
N ALA A 35 14.33 16.82 -1.46
CA ALA A 35 13.36 16.72 -0.38
C ALA A 35 13.32 15.34 0.27
N ILE A 36 13.69 14.27 -0.46
CA ILE A 36 13.75 12.90 0.09
C ILE A 36 14.82 12.75 1.20
N PHE A 37 15.80 13.64 1.27
CA PHE A 37 16.87 13.59 2.25
C PHE A 37 16.59 14.41 3.51
N GLN A 38 15.54 15.23 3.55
CA GLN A 38 15.26 16.13 4.69
C GLN A 38 15.14 15.39 6.03
N THR A 39 14.64 14.17 6.01
CA THR A 39 14.47 13.31 7.19
C THR A 39 15.52 12.21 7.28
N ASP A 40 16.58 12.28 6.48
CA ASP A 40 17.60 11.24 6.40
C ASP A 40 18.76 11.51 7.36
N ASP A 41 18.80 10.78 8.50
CA ASP A 41 19.89 10.91 9.49
C ASP A 41 21.24 10.48 8.94
N VAL A 42 21.29 9.55 7.97
CA VAL A 42 22.54 9.12 7.35
C VAL A 42 23.08 10.23 6.45
N TRP A 43 22.21 10.87 5.68
CA TRP A 43 22.56 12.04 4.87
C TRP A 43 23.00 13.21 5.73
N ASN A 44 22.30 13.48 6.83
CA ASN A 44 22.63 14.55 7.77
C ASN A 44 24.02 14.39 8.43
N LYS A 45 24.41 13.14 8.69
CA LYS A 45 25.73 12.81 9.29
C LYS A 45 26.88 12.84 8.29
N ARG A 46 26.59 12.83 6.98
CA ARG A 46 27.60 12.90 5.93
C ARG A 46 27.91 14.35 5.58
N SER A 47 29.08 14.60 5.06
CA SER A 47 29.53 15.93 4.66
C SER A 47 30.23 15.90 3.31
N ASN A 48 30.27 17.05 2.66
CA ASN A 48 30.96 17.24 1.38
C ASN A 48 30.64 16.17 0.33
N ASN A 49 31.66 15.65 -0.35
CA ASN A 49 31.55 14.71 -1.46
C ASN A 49 30.92 13.37 -1.07
N ASP A 50 31.11 12.92 0.17
CA ASP A 50 30.48 11.68 0.67
C ASP A 50 28.96 11.81 0.77
N ARG A 51 28.47 13.03 1.02
CA ARG A 51 27.03 13.33 0.96
C ARG A 51 26.52 13.24 -0.47
N VAL A 52 27.22 13.86 -1.41
CA VAL A 52 26.85 13.82 -2.84
C VAL A 52 26.89 12.40 -3.37
N LEU A 53 27.91 11.62 -3.06
CA LEU A 53 27.98 10.21 -3.46
C LEU A 53 26.80 9.42 -2.88
N TYR A 54 26.44 9.69 -1.64
CA TYR A 54 25.27 9.05 -1.01
C TYR A 54 23.97 9.42 -1.75
N GLU A 55 23.81 10.69 -2.14
CA GLU A 55 22.66 11.15 -2.93
C GLU A 55 22.55 10.38 -4.25
N TYR A 56 23.65 10.28 -5.01
CA TYR A 56 23.67 9.51 -6.26
C TYR A 56 23.33 8.02 -6.04
N THR A 57 23.86 7.42 -4.97
CA THR A 57 23.55 6.04 -4.59
C THR A 57 22.06 5.84 -4.33
N GLN A 58 21.43 6.78 -3.60
CA GLN A 58 20.01 6.72 -3.35
C GLN A 58 19.18 7.00 -4.63
N TYR A 59 19.58 7.98 -5.43
CA TYR A 59 18.91 8.25 -6.71
C TYR A 59 18.96 7.05 -7.66
N GLN A 60 20.07 6.33 -7.71
CA GLN A 60 20.15 5.07 -8.47
C GLN A 60 19.22 4.01 -7.90
N LYS A 61 19.26 3.81 -6.58
CA LYS A 61 18.40 2.82 -5.89
C LYS A 61 16.92 3.08 -6.14
N TYR A 62 16.52 4.34 -6.22
CA TYR A 62 15.13 4.74 -6.45
C TYR A 62 14.81 4.97 -7.94
N GLY A 63 15.72 4.59 -8.83
CA GLY A 63 15.51 4.59 -10.26
C GLY A 63 15.46 5.98 -10.92
N TYR A 64 15.98 7.02 -10.29
CA TYR A 64 16.04 8.37 -10.89
C TYR A 64 17.11 8.46 -11.96
N LEU A 65 18.26 7.87 -11.72
CA LEU A 65 19.42 7.89 -12.61
C LEU A 65 20.20 6.58 -12.52
N GLU A 66 21.07 6.40 -13.48
CA GLU A 66 22.12 5.39 -13.44
C GLU A 66 23.43 6.12 -13.15
N PHE A 67 24.25 5.57 -12.27
CA PHE A 67 25.59 6.09 -12.09
C PHE A 67 26.62 4.97 -11.87
N VAL A 68 27.83 5.25 -12.25
CA VAL A 68 28.98 4.37 -12.02
C VAL A 68 30.10 5.19 -11.42
N ASN A 69 30.66 4.69 -10.32
CA ASN A 69 31.83 5.29 -9.70
C ASN A 69 33.10 4.73 -10.39
N PHE A 70 34.05 5.60 -10.70
CA PHE A 70 35.35 5.23 -11.27
C PHE A 70 36.06 4.14 -10.45
N THR A 71 36.01 4.24 -9.12
CA THR A 71 36.61 3.21 -8.25
C THR A 71 36.04 1.81 -8.49
N ALA A 72 34.73 1.70 -8.79
CA ALA A 72 34.12 0.42 -9.13
C ALA A 72 34.53 -0.06 -10.53
N PHE A 73 34.67 0.86 -11.47
CA PHE A 73 35.13 0.55 -12.83
C PHE A 73 36.59 0.06 -12.82
N SER A 74 37.49 0.79 -12.18
CA SER A 74 38.89 0.43 -12.01
C SER A 74 39.03 -0.91 -11.30
N LYS A 75 38.29 -1.11 -10.18
CA LYS A 75 38.26 -2.41 -9.51
C LYS A 75 37.90 -3.56 -10.45
N ASN A 76 36.85 -3.44 -11.23
CA ASN A 76 36.41 -4.50 -12.15
C ASN A 76 37.48 -4.78 -13.21
N LYS A 77 38.12 -3.74 -13.77
CA LYS A 77 39.22 -3.87 -14.73
C LYS A 77 40.39 -4.66 -14.15
N TRP A 78 40.81 -4.35 -12.93
CA TRP A 78 41.98 -4.98 -12.33
C TRP A 78 41.65 -6.36 -11.72
N VAL A 79 40.41 -6.60 -11.28
CA VAL A 79 39.94 -7.95 -10.91
C VAL A 79 39.98 -8.88 -12.13
N GLU A 80 39.58 -8.40 -13.30
CA GLU A 80 39.66 -9.20 -14.53
C GLU A 80 41.11 -9.60 -14.89
N LYS A 81 42.10 -8.71 -14.61
CA LYS A 81 43.49 -8.93 -14.90
C LYS A 81 44.25 -9.74 -13.82
N TYR A 82 43.98 -9.47 -12.55
CA TYR A 82 44.76 -9.99 -11.43
C TYR A 82 43.98 -10.92 -10.48
N GLY A 83 42.69 -11.17 -10.72
CA GLY A 83 41.85 -11.94 -9.82
C GLY A 83 41.76 -11.32 -8.40
N ASP A 84 41.81 -12.18 -7.41
CA ASP A 84 41.73 -11.74 -5.98
C ASP A 84 42.94 -10.90 -5.51
N ALA A 85 44.06 -10.91 -6.26
CA ALA A 85 45.24 -10.13 -5.93
C ALA A 85 45.22 -8.67 -6.40
N PHE A 86 44.11 -8.22 -7.02
CA PHE A 86 43.99 -6.87 -7.60
C PHE A 86 44.25 -5.74 -6.59
N ASP A 87 43.87 -5.92 -5.32
CA ASP A 87 43.96 -4.90 -4.29
C ASP A 87 45.43 -4.55 -3.93
N SER A 88 46.36 -5.44 -4.23
CA SER A 88 47.81 -5.26 -4.03
C SER A 88 48.55 -4.81 -5.32
N SER A 89 47.81 -4.57 -6.41
CA SER A 89 48.43 -4.14 -7.68
C SER A 89 48.78 -2.66 -7.65
N ALA A 90 49.95 -2.32 -8.20
CA ALA A 90 50.42 -0.93 -8.24
C ALA A 90 49.46 -0.05 -9.08
N GLU A 91 48.92 -0.61 -10.17
CA GLU A 91 48.03 0.09 -11.07
C GLU A 91 46.70 0.43 -10.40
N TYR A 92 46.12 -0.48 -9.58
CA TYR A 92 44.91 -0.18 -8.83
C TYR A 92 45.13 0.87 -7.73
N GLU A 93 46.30 0.82 -7.09
CA GLU A 93 46.68 1.83 -6.10
C GLU A 93 46.88 3.20 -6.75
N GLU A 94 47.48 3.25 -7.94
CA GLU A 94 47.64 4.46 -8.74
C GLU A 94 46.26 5.05 -9.09
N ASP A 95 45.32 4.23 -9.61
CA ASP A 95 43.96 4.64 -9.95
C ASP A 95 43.19 5.19 -8.75
N ARG A 96 43.37 4.62 -7.56
CA ARG A 96 42.75 5.12 -6.33
C ARG A 96 43.34 6.48 -5.90
N ASN A 97 44.63 6.67 -6.10
CA ASN A 97 45.35 7.88 -5.65
C ASN A 97 45.12 9.05 -6.63
N VAL A 98 45.04 8.77 -7.94
CA VAL A 98 44.91 9.82 -8.97
C VAL A 98 43.62 10.62 -8.81
N ILE A 99 42.52 10.00 -8.39
CA ILE A 99 41.26 10.70 -8.14
C ILE A 99 41.28 11.54 -6.85
N GLN A 100 42.30 11.40 -6.01
CA GLN A 100 42.46 12.19 -4.79
C GLN A 100 43.30 13.46 -5.01
N VAL A 101 43.72 13.73 -6.25
CA VAL A 101 44.44 14.93 -6.63
C VAL A 101 43.45 16.06 -6.95
N VAL A 102 43.75 17.27 -6.47
CA VAL A 102 42.92 18.47 -6.76
C VAL A 102 43.25 19.01 -8.13
N GLY A 103 42.26 19.39 -8.91
CA GLY A 103 42.42 19.92 -10.26
C GLY A 103 42.39 18.83 -11.33
N ASP A 104 42.94 19.13 -12.52
CA ASP A 104 42.77 18.32 -13.72
C ASP A 104 43.85 17.27 -13.96
N ASP A 105 44.83 17.15 -13.07
CA ASP A 105 45.96 16.21 -13.22
C ASP A 105 45.52 14.75 -13.29
N TYR A 106 44.33 14.43 -12.74
CA TYR A 106 43.74 13.08 -12.85
C TYR A 106 43.49 12.65 -14.30
N LEU A 107 43.33 13.58 -15.23
CA LEU A 107 43.13 13.32 -16.65
C LEU A 107 44.35 12.69 -17.33
N ALA A 108 45.52 12.74 -16.75
CA ALA A 108 46.74 12.11 -17.28
C ALA A 108 46.73 10.56 -17.15
N ASN A 109 45.88 10.01 -16.28
CA ASN A 109 45.81 8.57 -16.05
C ASN A 109 45.03 7.87 -17.17
N GLU A 110 45.60 6.77 -17.71
CA GLU A 110 45.03 6.03 -18.81
C GLU A 110 43.66 5.39 -18.48
N THR A 111 43.51 4.82 -17.29
CA THR A 111 42.26 4.20 -16.83
C THR A 111 41.15 5.25 -16.68
N VAL A 112 41.49 6.47 -16.25
CA VAL A 112 40.54 7.60 -16.18
C VAL A 112 40.07 7.98 -17.58
N GLN A 113 40.98 8.09 -18.54
CA GLN A 113 40.62 8.41 -19.93
C GLN A 113 39.71 7.34 -20.55
N GLU A 114 40.03 6.07 -20.30
CA GLU A 114 39.21 4.94 -20.75
C GLU A 114 37.80 5.00 -20.15
N PHE A 115 37.69 5.29 -18.84
CA PHE A 115 36.42 5.46 -18.17
C PHE A 115 35.60 6.60 -18.77
N ILE A 116 36.19 7.75 -18.98
CA ILE A 116 35.53 8.92 -19.56
C ILE A 116 35.02 8.59 -20.96
N GLN A 117 35.90 8.13 -21.86
CA GLN A 117 35.53 7.81 -23.24
C GLN A 117 34.44 6.74 -23.33
N TYR A 118 34.55 5.71 -22.51
CA TYR A 118 33.59 4.61 -22.51
C TYR A 118 32.20 5.08 -22.09
N TYR A 119 32.09 5.88 -21.02
CA TYR A 119 30.79 6.31 -20.53
C TYR A 119 30.20 7.49 -21.30
N GLU A 120 31.01 8.42 -21.81
CA GLU A 120 30.55 9.46 -22.71
C GLU A 120 30.00 8.88 -24.01
N SER A 121 30.65 7.86 -24.59
CA SER A 121 30.14 7.16 -25.76
C SER A 121 28.78 6.51 -25.55
N LYS A 122 28.43 6.21 -24.30
CA LYS A 122 27.12 5.65 -23.88
C LYS A 122 26.10 6.71 -23.44
N GLY A 123 26.44 7.98 -23.60
CA GLY A 123 25.56 9.10 -23.26
C GLY A 123 25.48 9.41 -21.76
N TYR A 124 26.51 9.04 -21.00
CA TYR A 124 26.65 9.48 -19.60
C TYR A 124 27.35 10.84 -19.53
N THR A 125 26.99 11.60 -18.52
CA THR A 125 27.68 12.83 -18.15
C THR A 125 28.70 12.53 -17.07
N ILE A 126 29.93 12.99 -17.24
CA ILE A 126 30.99 12.80 -16.26
C ILE A 126 30.91 13.90 -15.22
N VAL A 127 30.90 13.52 -13.95
CA VAL A 127 30.84 14.42 -12.79
C VAL A 127 32.09 14.20 -11.95
N ARG A 128 32.90 15.27 -11.82
CA ARG A 128 34.06 15.29 -10.97
C ARG A 128 33.71 15.95 -9.63
N LEU A 129 34.03 15.28 -8.54
CA LEU A 129 33.96 15.82 -7.17
C LEU A 129 35.39 15.90 -6.62
N ASP A 130 35.95 17.11 -6.65
CA ASP A 130 37.32 17.33 -6.15
C ASP A 130 37.44 17.05 -4.65
N PRO A 131 38.58 16.56 -4.17
CA PRO A 131 38.83 16.28 -2.76
C PRO A 131 39.04 17.56 -1.95
N ILE A 132 38.01 18.42 -1.91
CA ILE A 132 38.06 19.74 -1.29
C ILE A 132 37.14 19.75 -0.06
N ARG A 133 37.61 20.36 1.03
CA ARG A 133 36.90 20.49 2.29
C ARG A 133 36.60 21.96 2.60
N TYR A 134 35.33 22.28 2.86
CA TYR A 134 35.01 23.58 3.47
C TYR A 134 35.34 23.56 4.96
N THR A 135 36.16 24.50 5.40
CA THR A 135 36.40 24.70 6.84
C THR A 135 35.43 25.73 7.40
N THR A 136 34.69 25.30 8.43
CA THR A 136 33.76 26.15 9.18
C THR A 136 34.54 27.34 9.77
N GLY A 137 34.20 28.55 9.34
CA GLY A 137 34.74 29.80 9.90
C GLY A 137 35.67 30.62 9.01
N ALA A 138 36.33 30.05 8.00
CA ALA A 138 37.31 30.79 7.20
C ALA A 138 36.94 31.05 5.75
N LYS A 139 35.81 30.55 5.26
CA LYS A 139 35.40 30.59 3.83
C LYS A 139 36.48 30.13 2.83
N GLN A 140 37.49 29.40 3.31
CA GLN A 140 38.58 28.92 2.46
C GLN A 140 38.39 27.41 2.17
N LEU A 141 38.54 27.07 0.91
CA LEU A 141 38.66 25.71 0.43
C LEU A 141 40.03 25.16 0.82
N LYS A 142 40.09 24.07 1.57
CA LYS A 142 41.33 23.36 1.86
C LYS A 142 41.29 21.97 1.22
N PRO A 143 42.44 21.46 0.76
CA PRO A 143 42.57 20.05 0.41
C PRO A 143 42.22 19.17 1.61
N GLY A 144 41.53 18.09 1.36
CA GLY A 144 41.17 17.13 2.43
C GLY A 144 39.69 16.77 2.42
N GLY A 145 39.37 15.82 1.67
CA GLY A 145 38.06 15.15 1.46
C GLY A 145 38.31 14.00 0.50
N THR A 146 37.35 13.17 0.28
CA THR A 146 37.47 12.10 -0.71
C THR A 146 37.05 12.64 -2.09
N GLY A 147 37.93 12.47 -3.08
CA GLY A 147 37.63 12.79 -4.48
C GLY A 147 36.84 11.64 -5.12
N TYR A 148 35.89 11.99 -5.99
CA TYR A 148 35.13 11.02 -6.75
C TYR A 148 35.03 11.43 -8.22
N LEU A 149 35.04 10.43 -9.10
CA LEU A 149 34.74 10.59 -10.51
C LEU A 149 33.57 9.67 -10.84
N LEU A 150 32.46 10.25 -11.30
CA LEU A 150 31.20 9.58 -11.51
C LEU A 150 30.76 9.76 -12.95
N ALA A 151 30.26 8.69 -13.57
CA ALA A 151 29.53 8.75 -14.82
C ALA A 151 28.03 8.63 -14.51
N THR A 152 27.23 9.59 -14.90
CA THR A 152 25.81 9.68 -14.53
C THR A 152 24.91 9.80 -15.76
N ARG A 153 23.78 9.14 -15.74
CA ARG A 153 22.76 9.24 -16.79
C ARG A 153 21.36 9.27 -16.19
N GLU A 154 20.62 10.34 -16.46
CA GLU A 154 19.24 10.47 -16.03
C GLU A 154 18.36 9.42 -16.70
N ARG A 155 17.46 8.82 -15.93
CA ARG A 155 16.44 7.90 -16.46
C ARG A 155 15.18 8.66 -16.84
N PRO A 156 14.72 8.57 -18.11
CA PRO A 156 13.46 9.17 -18.53
C PRO A 156 12.27 8.68 -17.70
N ILE A 157 11.32 9.55 -17.40
CA ILE A 157 10.11 9.21 -16.62
C ILE A 157 9.34 8.04 -17.26
N ILE A 158 9.29 8.00 -18.58
CA ILE A 158 8.62 6.92 -19.35
C ILE A 158 9.28 5.55 -19.06
N SER A 159 10.62 5.51 -19.02
CA SER A 159 11.37 4.29 -18.70
C SER A 159 11.06 3.81 -17.27
N ARG A 160 11.00 4.74 -16.32
CA ARG A 160 10.67 4.45 -14.91
C ARG A 160 9.25 3.94 -14.75
N LEU A 161 8.29 4.53 -15.47
CA LEU A 161 6.91 4.04 -15.51
C LEU A 161 6.84 2.61 -16.07
N TRP A 162 7.55 2.36 -17.17
CA TRP A 162 7.57 1.03 -17.80
C TRP A 162 8.15 -0.03 -16.85
N GLU A 163 9.25 0.29 -16.18
CA GLU A 163 9.86 -0.59 -15.18
C GLU A 163 8.92 -0.84 -13.99
N TYR A 164 8.23 0.19 -13.51
CA TYR A 164 7.26 0.05 -12.44
C TYR A 164 6.11 -0.89 -12.85
N ILE A 165 5.54 -0.69 -14.04
CA ILE A 165 4.45 -1.55 -14.54
C ILE A 165 4.94 -2.98 -14.76
N LYS A 166 6.11 -3.16 -15.36
CA LYS A 166 6.70 -4.48 -15.59
C LYS A 166 7.03 -5.22 -14.29
N GLY A 167 7.47 -4.48 -13.27
CA GLY A 167 7.80 -5.01 -11.96
C GLY A 167 6.60 -5.20 -11.03
N PHE A 168 5.42 -4.68 -11.42
CA PHE A 168 4.24 -4.70 -10.56
C PHE A 168 3.74 -6.11 -10.22
N PHE A 169 3.79 -7.01 -11.20
CA PHE A 169 3.51 -8.42 -11.00
C PHE A 169 4.72 -9.24 -11.43
N SER A 170 5.19 -10.11 -10.55
CA SER A 170 6.10 -11.18 -10.90
C SER A 170 5.41 -12.52 -10.67
N VAL A 171 5.64 -13.46 -11.59
CA VAL A 171 5.06 -14.80 -11.52
C VAL A 171 6.21 -15.79 -11.43
N GLU A 172 6.25 -16.56 -10.35
CA GLU A 172 7.19 -17.66 -10.24
C GLU A 172 6.76 -18.83 -11.11
N THR A 173 7.67 -19.33 -11.89
CA THR A 173 7.47 -20.44 -12.84
C THR A 173 8.06 -21.73 -12.29
N THR A 174 7.91 -22.83 -13.02
CA THR A 174 8.54 -24.11 -12.67
C THR A 174 10.07 -24.04 -12.62
N LYS A 175 10.68 -23.06 -13.30
CA LYS A 175 12.14 -22.84 -13.26
C LYS A 175 12.61 -22.22 -11.95
N ASP A 176 11.69 -21.59 -11.21
CA ASP A 176 11.98 -20.92 -9.96
C ASP A 176 11.74 -21.84 -8.74
N VAL A 177 11.37 -23.11 -8.97
CA VAL A 177 11.16 -24.11 -7.91
C VAL A 177 12.48 -24.35 -7.20
N LYS A 178 12.49 -24.08 -5.90
CA LYS A 178 13.66 -24.19 -5.02
C LYS A 178 13.58 -25.41 -4.12
N ASP A 179 12.39 -25.95 -3.90
CA ASP A 179 12.12 -27.10 -3.06
C ASP A 179 11.90 -28.33 -3.93
N GLU A 180 12.83 -29.26 -3.91
CA GLU A 180 12.81 -30.49 -4.70
C GLU A 180 11.64 -31.42 -4.31
N THR A 181 11.09 -31.24 -3.12
CA THR A 181 9.93 -32.02 -2.66
C THR A 181 8.62 -31.52 -3.25
N LEU A 182 8.61 -30.35 -3.85
CA LEU A 182 7.44 -29.72 -4.46
C LEU A 182 7.25 -30.20 -5.89
N THR A 183 6.67 -31.39 -6.07
CA THR A 183 6.50 -32.03 -7.38
C THR A 183 5.34 -31.42 -8.18
N ASP A 184 4.26 -31.00 -7.51
CA ASP A 184 3.06 -30.49 -8.16
C ASP A 184 2.85 -29.01 -7.91
N ARG A 185 2.50 -28.29 -8.96
CA ARG A 185 2.11 -26.88 -8.87
C ARG A 185 0.60 -26.73 -9.14
N TYR A 186 -0.08 -26.09 -8.18
CA TYR A 186 -1.52 -25.90 -8.28
C TYR A 186 -1.99 -24.60 -7.61
N ILE A 187 -3.16 -24.15 -8.00
CA ILE A 187 -3.98 -23.18 -7.28
C ILE A 187 -5.37 -23.81 -7.16
N ARG A 188 -5.88 -23.95 -5.94
CA ARG A 188 -7.16 -24.61 -5.63
C ARG A 188 -7.95 -23.80 -4.62
N PHE A 189 -9.25 -23.94 -4.65
CA PHE A 189 -10.12 -23.48 -3.58
C PHE A 189 -10.37 -24.65 -2.64
N GLU A 190 -9.76 -24.61 -1.46
CA GLU A 190 -9.79 -25.70 -0.49
C GLU A 190 -9.86 -25.15 0.93
N LYS A 191 -10.16 -26.04 1.89
CA LYS A 191 -10.11 -25.69 3.31
C LYS A 191 -8.65 -25.64 3.75
N ASP A 192 -8.22 -24.44 4.16
CA ASP A 192 -6.87 -24.25 4.64
C ASP A 192 -6.66 -24.98 5.98
N PRO A 193 -5.64 -25.83 6.11
CA PRO A 193 -5.40 -26.61 7.33
C PRO A 193 -5.03 -25.75 8.55
N TYR A 194 -4.53 -24.53 8.33
CA TYR A 194 -4.13 -23.63 9.43
C TYR A 194 -5.25 -22.75 9.93
N SER A 195 -5.96 -22.09 9.04
CA SER A 195 -7.07 -21.19 9.41
C SER A 195 -8.38 -21.94 9.62
N GLY A 196 -8.53 -23.13 9.06
CA GLY A 196 -9.78 -23.88 9.03
C GLY A 196 -10.86 -23.28 8.14
N LEU A 197 -10.55 -22.21 7.41
CA LEU A 197 -11.46 -21.52 6.50
C LEU A 197 -11.21 -21.95 5.05
N PHE A 198 -12.22 -21.78 4.20
CA PHE A 198 -12.02 -21.97 2.78
C PHE A 198 -11.20 -20.81 2.20
N ALA A 199 -10.16 -21.14 1.45
CA ALA A 199 -9.22 -20.20 0.88
C ALA A 199 -8.78 -20.61 -0.53
N ILE A 200 -8.25 -19.65 -1.28
CA ILE A 200 -7.52 -19.92 -2.51
C ILE A 200 -6.09 -20.28 -2.11
N VAL A 201 -5.72 -21.54 -2.31
CA VAL A 201 -4.44 -22.10 -1.88
C VAL A 201 -3.62 -22.50 -3.11
N GLY A 202 -2.37 -22.04 -3.17
CA GLY A 202 -1.43 -22.38 -4.22
C GLY A 202 -0.21 -23.15 -3.70
N SER A 203 0.46 -23.93 -4.52
CA SER A 203 1.64 -24.70 -4.12
C SER A 203 2.91 -23.88 -3.97
N GLY A 204 3.05 -22.80 -4.75
CA GLY A 204 4.24 -21.95 -4.74
C GLY A 204 5.53 -22.59 -5.24
N THR A 205 6.66 -22.01 -4.91
CA THR A 205 8.02 -22.45 -5.29
C THR A 205 8.80 -23.08 -4.15
N THR A 206 8.30 -22.95 -2.94
CA THR A 206 8.89 -23.48 -1.71
C THR A 206 7.82 -24.22 -0.93
N HIS A 207 8.15 -24.69 0.24
CA HIS A 207 7.26 -25.50 1.04
C HIS A 207 5.94 -24.77 1.33
N LYS A 208 4.84 -25.30 0.81
CA LYS A 208 3.53 -24.60 0.87
C LYS A 208 3.09 -24.26 2.30
N TYR A 209 3.33 -25.14 3.25
CA TYR A 209 2.86 -24.95 4.63
C TYR A 209 3.69 -23.93 5.41
N LEU A 210 4.91 -23.64 4.99
CA LEU A 210 5.72 -22.57 5.54
C LEU A 210 5.31 -21.21 4.97
N LEU A 211 4.77 -21.22 3.75
CA LEU A 211 4.47 -20.03 2.99
C LEU A 211 3.04 -19.54 3.12
N TYR A 212 2.13 -20.44 3.53
CA TYR A 212 0.69 -20.13 3.47
C TYR A 212 0.10 -19.55 4.70
N PHE A 213 0.78 -19.65 5.81
CA PHE A 213 0.24 -19.04 7.00
C PHE A 213 0.39 -17.53 6.91
N ASP A 214 -0.63 -16.89 6.33
CA ASP A 214 -0.71 -15.45 6.18
C ASP A 214 -1.95 -14.93 6.87
N SER A 215 -1.75 -14.31 8.03
CA SER A 215 -2.82 -13.65 8.77
C SER A 215 -3.35 -12.40 8.09
N LYS A 216 -2.63 -11.87 7.10
CA LYS A 216 -2.96 -10.63 6.37
C LYS A 216 -4.02 -10.88 5.30
N PHE A 217 -3.96 -12.05 4.67
CA PHE A 217 -4.89 -12.47 3.63
C PHE A 217 -5.44 -13.86 3.94
N PRO A 218 -6.35 -13.99 4.92
CA PRO A 218 -6.79 -15.28 5.44
C PRO A 218 -7.52 -16.16 4.42
N PHE A 219 -7.87 -15.62 3.25
CA PHE A 219 -8.57 -16.33 2.18
C PHE A 219 -7.74 -16.57 0.93
N ILE A 220 -6.49 -16.07 0.88
CA ILE A 220 -5.61 -16.19 -0.29
C ILE A 220 -4.22 -16.58 0.18
N HIS A 221 -3.87 -17.83 0.01
CA HIS A 221 -2.59 -18.39 0.41
C HIS A 221 -1.87 -18.96 -0.80
N GLN A 222 -1.02 -18.16 -1.40
CA GLN A 222 -0.27 -18.55 -2.59
C GLN A 222 1.04 -17.76 -2.69
N ASN A 223 2.03 -18.27 -3.35
CA ASN A 223 3.32 -17.63 -3.59
C ASN A 223 3.80 -17.73 -5.04
N TRP A 224 2.87 -17.87 -5.96
CA TRP A 224 3.17 -17.86 -7.39
C TRP A 224 3.23 -16.46 -7.96
N ILE A 225 2.31 -15.61 -7.52
CA ILE A 225 2.13 -14.26 -8.03
C ILE A 225 2.49 -13.30 -6.91
N HIS A 226 3.49 -12.49 -7.15
CA HIS A 226 3.93 -11.44 -6.24
C HIS A 226 3.53 -10.09 -6.79
N MET A 227 2.98 -9.25 -5.94
CA MET A 227 2.67 -7.86 -6.27
C MET A 227 3.68 -6.95 -5.58
N ASN A 228 4.46 -6.23 -6.38
CA ASN A 228 5.42 -5.26 -5.91
C ASN A 228 4.89 -3.85 -6.16
N LEU A 229 4.56 -3.15 -5.09
CA LEU A 229 4.09 -1.76 -5.13
C LEU A 229 5.22 -0.73 -5.18
N GLY A 230 6.46 -1.18 -5.33
CA GLY A 230 7.64 -0.34 -5.28
C GLY A 230 8.28 -0.30 -3.90
N VAL A 231 9.28 0.57 -3.76
CA VAL A 231 10.12 0.69 -2.57
C VAL A 231 9.89 2.04 -1.90
N SER A 232 9.80 2.06 -0.58
CA SER A 232 9.72 3.28 0.21
C SER A 232 11.06 4.03 0.18
N PHE A 233 11.01 5.36 -0.01
CA PHE A 233 12.22 6.19 -0.15
C PHE A 233 12.72 6.71 1.19
N THR A 234 11.83 7.29 1.98
CA THR A 234 12.21 8.03 3.18
C THR A 234 11.73 7.37 4.46
N ARG A 235 10.47 6.92 4.49
CA ARG A 235 9.82 6.46 5.71
C ARG A 235 10.27 5.07 6.15
N TYR A 236 10.35 4.13 5.22
CA TYR A 236 10.73 2.73 5.44
C TYR A 236 11.91 2.33 4.55
N ARG A 237 12.87 3.16 4.45
CA ARG A 237 14.09 3.13 3.62
C ARG A 237 14.43 1.78 2.99
N GLY A 238 14.06 1.66 1.72
CA GLY A 238 14.38 0.49 0.92
C GLY A 238 13.54 -0.75 1.21
N GLN A 239 12.51 -0.64 2.06
CA GLN A 239 11.54 -1.72 2.24
C GLN A 239 10.52 -1.70 1.11
N GLU A 240 10.10 -2.87 0.71
CA GLU A 240 9.03 -3.05 -0.26
C GLU A 240 7.69 -2.60 0.33
N ILE A 241 6.96 -1.76 -0.40
CA ILE A 241 5.75 -1.12 0.12
C ILE A 241 4.61 -2.12 0.32
N SER A 242 4.53 -3.16 -0.51
CA SER A 242 3.58 -4.26 -0.30
C SER A 242 3.76 -4.89 1.08
N SER A 243 4.99 -5.16 1.49
CA SER A 243 5.28 -5.64 2.84
C SER A 243 4.92 -4.61 3.92
N VAL A 244 5.30 -3.35 3.74
CA VAL A 244 4.99 -2.28 4.71
C VAL A 244 3.50 -2.20 5.03
N ILE A 245 2.63 -2.30 4.02
CA ILE A 245 1.17 -2.18 4.21
C ILE A 245 0.51 -3.48 4.65
N THR A 246 1.12 -4.63 4.40
CA THR A 246 0.59 -5.95 4.73
C THR A 246 1.20 -6.54 5.99
N ASP A 247 2.36 -6.08 6.45
CA ASP A 247 2.99 -6.57 7.67
C ASP A 247 2.21 -6.15 8.92
N SER A 248 2.18 -7.05 9.90
CA SER A 248 1.56 -6.78 11.19
C SER A 248 2.25 -5.60 11.88
N GLN A 249 1.45 -4.73 12.47
CA GLN A 249 1.90 -3.53 13.19
C GLN A 249 1.98 -3.74 14.71
N GLY A 250 1.80 -4.96 15.18
CA GLY A 250 1.85 -5.30 16.59
C GLY A 250 3.28 -5.46 17.13
N ASP A 251 3.35 -5.87 18.38
CA ASP A 251 4.62 -6.18 19.03
C ASP A 251 5.21 -7.48 18.47
N LEU A 252 6.53 -7.60 18.52
CA LEU A 252 7.21 -8.85 18.18
C LEU A 252 6.83 -9.92 19.18
N LYS A 253 6.21 -10.99 18.69
CA LYS A 253 5.83 -12.16 19.48
C LYS A 253 6.07 -13.42 18.70
N THR A 254 6.45 -14.47 19.41
CA THR A 254 6.55 -15.81 18.87
C THR A 254 5.25 -16.58 19.11
N LYS A 255 4.84 -17.36 18.15
CA LYS A 255 3.78 -18.35 18.28
C LYS A 255 4.38 -19.71 18.00
N ARG A 256 4.27 -20.62 18.96
CA ARG A 256 4.69 -21.98 18.74
C ARG A 256 3.69 -22.69 17.84
N GLN A 257 4.18 -23.21 16.74
CA GLN A 257 3.35 -23.85 15.73
C GLN A 257 3.94 -25.20 15.30
N GLN A 258 3.07 -26.18 15.12
CA GLN A 258 3.44 -27.49 14.59
C GLN A 258 3.26 -27.48 13.07
N TYR A 259 4.24 -27.99 12.36
CA TYR A 259 4.12 -28.17 10.91
C TYR A 259 3.26 -29.40 10.58
N PRO A 260 2.48 -29.37 9.47
CA PRO A 260 1.78 -30.53 8.95
C PRO A 260 2.72 -31.66 8.54
N ALA A 261 2.17 -32.87 8.41
CA ALA A 261 2.94 -34.08 8.09
C ALA A 261 3.80 -33.97 6.84
N GLN A 262 3.34 -33.20 5.83
CA GLN A 262 4.08 -32.96 4.57
C GLN A 262 5.35 -32.15 4.77
N VAL A 263 5.49 -31.46 5.91
CA VAL A 263 6.64 -30.61 6.25
C VAL A 263 7.44 -31.17 7.41
N GLY A 264 6.91 -32.21 8.09
CA GLY A 264 7.43 -32.77 9.33
C GLY A 264 6.51 -32.42 10.49
N SER A 265 5.48 -33.24 10.68
CA SER A 265 4.39 -33.02 11.64
C SER A 265 4.83 -32.92 13.12
N ASP A 266 5.97 -33.52 13.46
CA ASP A 266 6.46 -33.51 14.84
C ASP A 266 7.32 -32.30 15.17
N ILE A 267 7.55 -31.41 14.19
CA ILE A 267 8.37 -30.25 14.39
C ILE A 267 7.52 -29.10 14.93
N TRP A 268 7.85 -28.66 16.13
CA TRP A 268 7.30 -27.46 16.74
C TRP A 268 8.34 -26.34 16.71
N VAL A 269 8.01 -25.25 16.07
CA VAL A 269 8.88 -24.08 15.96
C VAL A 269 8.18 -22.82 16.44
N ASP A 270 8.96 -21.91 17.01
CA ASP A 270 8.49 -20.56 17.28
C ASP A 270 8.58 -19.76 15.97
N THR A 271 7.45 -19.29 15.51
CA THR A 271 7.32 -18.60 14.24
C THR A 271 6.61 -17.27 14.40
N ALA A 272 6.65 -16.45 13.37
CA ALA A 272 5.89 -15.22 13.32
C ALA A 272 4.39 -15.48 13.40
N MET A 273 3.65 -14.57 14.02
CA MET A 273 2.19 -14.63 14.05
C MET A 273 1.58 -14.48 12.65
N ASP A 274 2.17 -13.64 11.84
CA ASP A 274 1.86 -13.45 10.43
C ASP A 274 2.96 -14.02 9.56
N PHE A 275 3.16 -15.31 9.73
CA PHE A 275 4.12 -16.08 8.97
C PHE A 275 3.69 -16.16 7.52
N HIS A 276 4.33 -15.34 6.74
CA HIS A 276 4.04 -15.21 5.33
C HIS A 276 5.30 -14.84 4.61
N THR A 277 5.67 -15.57 3.61
CA THR A 277 6.77 -15.12 2.90
C THR A 277 6.84 -15.44 1.47
N LEU A 278 7.25 -14.47 0.79
CA LEU A 278 7.72 -14.50 -0.56
C LEU A 278 9.24 -14.49 -0.63
N THR A 279 9.88 -13.97 0.38
CA THR A 279 11.32 -13.83 0.43
C THR A 279 11.86 -14.41 1.72
N TYR A 280 12.69 -15.42 1.56
CA TYR A 280 13.49 -15.97 2.63
C TYR A 280 14.90 -15.45 2.54
N ASN A 281 15.39 -14.91 3.62
CA ASN A 281 16.75 -14.47 3.69
C ASN A 281 17.46 -15.18 4.84
N MET A 282 18.08 -16.31 4.52
CA MET A 282 18.86 -17.09 5.47
C MET A 282 19.97 -16.30 6.16
N GLY A 283 20.47 -15.24 5.52
CA GLY A 283 21.50 -14.37 6.10
C GLY A 283 21.01 -13.52 7.26
N GLU A 284 19.69 -13.36 7.39
CA GLU A 284 19.07 -12.58 8.47
C GLU A 284 18.73 -13.43 9.70
N LEU A 285 18.80 -14.76 9.59
CA LEU A 285 18.51 -15.66 10.70
C LEU A 285 19.72 -15.77 11.63
N THR A 286 19.46 -15.76 12.94
CA THR A 286 20.46 -16.11 13.95
C THR A 286 20.78 -17.60 13.87
N ASP A 287 21.90 -18.03 14.45
CA ASP A 287 22.29 -19.44 14.42
C ASP A 287 21.29 -20.34 15.14
N ALA A 288 20.64 -19.85 16.20
CA ALA A 288 19.56 -20.57 16.87
C ALA A 288 18.33 -20.72 15.97
N GLU A 289 17.96 -19.68 15.23
CA GLU A 289 16.85 -19.72 14.30
C GLU A 289 17.12 -20.61 13.09
N LYS A 290 18.36 -20.66 12.59
CA LYS A 290 18.76 -21.60 11.53
C LYS A 290 18.60 -23.07 11.93
N VAL A 291 18.84 -23.39 13.20
CA VAL A 291 18.61 -24.74 13.75
C VAL A 291 17.12 -25.01 13.90
N GLN A 292 16.35 -24.00 14.29
CA GLN A 292 14.92 -24.10 14.52
C GLN A 292 14.13 -24.23 13.19
N PHE A 293 14.53 -23.51 12.16
CA PHE A 293 13.93 -23.57 10.84
C PHE A 293 14.74 -24.49 9.92
N ASN A 294 14.24 -25.69 9.69
CA ASN A 294 14.94 -26.71 8.90
C ASN A 294 15.03 -26.39 7.41
N ASP A 295 14.20 -25.49 6.92
CA ASP A 295 14.28 -25.05 5.53
C ASP A 295 15.12 -23.78 5.39
N LYS A 296 15.69 -23.60 4.22
CA LYS A 296 16.51 -22.44 3.89
C LYS A 296 15.70 -21.17 3.60
N TYR A 297 14.41 -21.23 3.78
CA TYR A 297 13.48 -20.27 3.23
C TYR A 297 12.67 -19.51 4.27
N THR A 298 12.72 -19.91 5.54
CA THR A 298 11.95 -19.25 6.60
C THR A 298 12.63 -17.98 7.06
N ASN A 299 11.90 -16.90 7.09
CA ASN A 299 12.35 -15.63 7.66
C ASN A 299 11.68 -15.41 9.02
N ALA A 300 12.44 -15.54 10.10
CA ALA A 300 11.95 -15.39 11.46
C ALA A 300 11.83 -13.94 11.93
N THR A 301 12.27 -12.96 11.15
CA THR A 301 12.29 -11.54 11.57
C THR A 301 10.91 -10.90 11.68
N TYR A 302 9.86 -11.52 11.14
CA TYR A 302 8.49 -11.00 11.12
C TYR A 302 7.58 -11.60 12.19
N MET A 303 8.12 -11.93 13.35
CA MET A 303 7.35 -12.47 14.49
C MET A 303 6.57 -11.37 15.20
N ARG A 304 5.48 -10.91 14.61
CA ARG A 304 4.63 -9.85 15.18
C ARG A 304 3.20 -10.31 15.34
N ASP A 305 2.55 -9.88 16.42
CA ASP A 305 1.11 -9.98 16.55
C ASP A 305 0.43 -8.63 16.22
N GLY A 306 -0.85 -8.70 15.91
CA GLY A 306 -1.64 -7.52 15.57
C GLY A 306 -2.04 -7.47 14.10
N MET A 307 -2.78 -6.44 13.76
CA MET A 307 -3.28 -6.26 12.39
C MET A 307 -2.28 -5.49 11.53
N SER A 308 -2.26 -5.80 10.24
CA SER A 308 -1.56 -5.02 9.22
C SER A 308 -2.20 -3.64 9.04
N MET A 309 -1.53 -2.73 8.32
CA MET A 309 -2.09 -1.42 8.01
C MET A 309 -3.38 -1.54 7.19
N ILE A 310 -3.40 -2.45 6.21
CA ILE A 310 -4.63 -2.77 5.46
C ILE A 310 -5.71 -3.27 6.41
N GLY A 311 -5.39 -4.22 7.29
CA GLY A 311 -6.33 -4.78 8.25
C GLY A 311 -6.96 -3.73 9.15
N ASN A 312 -6.15 -2.82 9.70
CA ASN A 312 -6.65 -1.72 10.54
C ASN A 312 -7.63 -0.82 9.79
N SER A 313 -7.26 -0.39 8.57
CA SER A 313 -8.13 0.46 7.73
C SER A 313 -9.44 -0.25 7.38
N PHE A 314 -9.36 -1.53 6.99
CA PHE A 314 -10.56 -2.31 6.64
C PHE A 314 -11.49 -2.54 7.84
N VAL A 315 -10.96 -2.86 9.00
CA VAL A 315 -11.79 -3.07 10.20
C VAL A 315 -12.56 -1.79 10.54
N ILE A 316 -11.87 -0.65 10.60
CA ILE A 316 -12.50 0.64 10.87
C ILE A 316 -13.54 0.96 9.80
N GLY A 317 -13.18 0.87 8.52
CA GLY A 317 -14.05 1.21 7.40
C GLY A 317 -15.27 0.29 7.29
N LEU A 318 -15.10 -1.03 7.45
CA LEU A 318 -16.20 -1.99 7.34
C LEU A 318 -17.18 -1.88 8.52
N ILE A 319 -16.67 -1.74 9.75
CA ILE A 319 -17.54 -1.58 10.92
C ILE A 319 -18.28 -0.24 10.85
N ALA A 320 -17.59 0.85 10.47
CA ALA A 320 -18.23 2.14 10.28
C ALA A 320 -19.34 2.07 9.21
N THR A 321 -19.09 1.39 8.09
CA THR A 321 -20.08 1.17 7.02
C THR A 321 -21.25 0.33 7.53
N ALA A 322 -20.98 -0.73 8.28
CA ALA A 322 -22.04 -1.54 8.88
C ALA A 322 -22.96 -0.71 9.80
N ILE A 323 -22.37 0.07 10.70
CA ILE A 323 -23.12 1.00 11.59
C ILE A 323 -23.93 2.00 10.74
N GLN A 324 -23.31 2.58 9.71
CA GLN A 324 -23.94 3.53 8.80
C GLN A 324 -25.21 2.97 8.17
N TYR A 325 -25.16 1.76 7.62
CA TYR A 325 -26.32 1.17 6.97
C TYR A 325 -27.32 0.57 7.96
N MET A 326 -26.86 -0.09 9.01
CA MET A 326 -27.74 -0.67 10.03
C MET A 326 -28.59 0.38 10.74
N LEU A 327 -28.07 1.58 10.96
CA LEU A 327 -28.79 2.68 11.59
C LEU A 327 -29.38 3.64 10.56
N GLY A 328 -28.65 3.98 9.50
CA GLY A 328 -29.02 5.01 8.54
C GLY A 328 -30.24 4.65 7.70
N LEU A 329 -30.35 3.37 7.27
CA LEU A 329 -31.51 2.94 6.50
C LEU A 329 -32.81 2.97 7.33
N PRO A 330 -32.88 2.34 8.51
CA PRO A 330 -34.11 2.41 9.33
C PRO A 330 -34.49 3.83 9.73
N LEU A 331 -33.50 4.66 10.10
CA LEU A 331 -33.76 6.05 10.46
C LEU A 331 -34.26 6.87 9.26
N GLY A 332 -33.67 6.70 8.08
CA GLY A 332 -34.13 7.36 6.85
C GLY A 332 -35.54 6.93 6.45
N ILE A 333 -35.88 5.63 6.58
CA ILE A 333 -37.21 5.10 6.37
C ILE A 333 -38.19 5.72 7.37
N LEU A 334 -37.82 5.77 8.65
CA LEU A 334 -38.65 6.35 9.71
C LEU A 334 -38.93 7.84 9.46
N MET A 335 -37.91 8.60 9.07
CA MET A 335 -38.06 10.01 8.70
C MET A 335 -39.03 10.20 7.54
N ALA A 336 -38.91 9.38 6.49
CA ALA A 336 -39.82 9.46 5.33
C ALA A 336 -41.26 9.12 5.70
N ARG A 337 -41.46 8.06 6.50
CA ARG A 337 -42.79 7.67 6.99
C ARG A 337 -43.44 8.70 7.91
N LYS A 338 -42.63 9.40 8.68
CA LYS A 338 -43.03 10.45 9.61
C LYS A 338 -42.68 11.85 9.10
N LYS A 339 -42.77 12.03 7.79
CA LYS A 339 -42.47 13.30 7.13
C LYS A 339 -43.17 14.47 7.82
N ASP A 340 -42.47 15.59 7.96
CA ASP A 340 -42.92 16.84 8.56
C ASP A 340 -43.23 16.78 10.08
N THR A 341 -43.08 15.62 10.71
CA THR A 341 -43.19 15.48 12.18
C THR A 341 -41.89 15.86 12.91
N TRP A 342 -41.93 15.90 14.24
CA TRP A 342 -40.77 16.19 15.06
C TRP A 342 -39.62 15.16 14.85
N ILE A 343 -39.93 13.91 14.55
CA ILE A 343 -38.96 12.85 14.25
C ILE A 343 -38.19 13.21 12.99
N ASP A 344 -38.89 13.61 11.93
CA ASP A 344 -38.28 14.04 10.67
C ASP A 344 -37.42 15.29 10.86
N LYS A 345 -37.94 16.28 11.63
CA LYS A 345 -37.18 17.50 11.93
C LYS A 345 -35.92 17.22 12.74
N LEU A 346 -35.97 16.32 13.71
CA LEU A 346 -34.78 15.90 14.48
C LEU A 346 -33.75 15.21 13.58
N GLY A 347 -34.18 14.28 12.70
CA GLY A 347 -33.32 13.65 11.73
C GLY A 347 -32.71 14.64 10.75
N MET A 348 -33.48 15.62 10.28
CA MET A 348 -32.97 16.70 9.41
C MET A 348 -31.93 17.56 10.12
N TRP A 349 -32.15 17.87 11.40
CA TRP A 349 -31.19 18.59 12.22
C TRP A 349 -29.87 17.82 12.35
N TYR A 350 -29.94 16.52 12.61
CA TYR A 350 -28.78 15.63 12.65
C TYR A 350 -28.01 15.66 11.32
N ILE A 351 -28.73 15.50 10.19
CA ILE A 351 -28.13 15.50 8.86
C ILE A 351 -27.43 16.84 8.60
N ILE A 352 -28.10 17.96 8.86
CA ILE A 352 -27.55 19.30 8.63
C ILE A 352 -26.31 19.50 9.49
N PHE A 353 -26.36 19.15 10.78
CA PHE A 353 -25.22 19.31 11.68
C PHE A 353 -24.00 18.55 11.20
N PHE A 354 -24.11 17.23 11.00
CA PHE A 354 -22.95 16.40 10.64
C PHE A 354 -22.48 16.58 9.20
N MET A 355 -23.29 17.09 8.29
CA MET A 355 -22.86 17.43 6.94
C MET A 355 -22.28 18.84 6.81
N SER A 356 -22.60 19.75 7.71
CA SER A 356 -22.10 21.13 7.67
C SER A 356 -20.85 21.35 8.51
N VAL A 357 -20.69 20.57 9.59
CA VAL A 357 -19.53 20.69 10.47
C VAL A 357 -18.31 20.02 9.80
N PRO A 358 -17.15 20.68 9.74
CA PRO A 358 -15.93 20.09 9.23
C PRO A 358 -15.57 18.79 9.95
N SER A 359 -15.13 17.77 9.19
CA SER A 359 -14.84 16.44 9.74
C SER A 359 -13.87 16.45 10.92
N LEU A 360 -12.83 17.26 10.86
CA LEU A 360 -11.88 17.41 11.96
C LEU A 360 -12.54 17.86 13.26
N ALA A 361 -13.50 18.79 13.21
CA ALA A 361 -14.12 19.33 14.40
C ALA A 361 -14.90 18.26 15.17
N TYR A 362 -15.74 17.47 14.49
CA TYR A 362 -16.47 16.40 15.20
C TYR A 362 -15.59 15.21 15.58
N ILE A 363 -14.51 14.90 14.81
CA ILE A 363 -13.54 13.88 15.21
C ILE A 363 -12.88 14.26 16.54
N PHE A 364 -12.42 15.51 16.69
CA PHE A 364 -11.86 16.00 17.94
C PHE A 364 -12.89 16.06 19.06
N MET A 365 -14.14 16.41 18.75
CA MET A 365 -15.24 16.38 19.72
C MET A 365 -15.47 14.95 20.25
N PHE A 366 -15.53 13.94 19.36
CA PHE A 366 -15.64 12.53 19.75
C PHE A 366 -14.43 12.08 20.57
N ALA A 367 -13.22 12.50 20.18
CA ALA A 367 -12.02 12.21 20.94
C ALA A 367 -12.09 12.77 22.36
N ALA A 368 -12.46 14.06 22.50
CA ALA A 368 -12.58 14.72 23.79
C ALA A 368 -13.65 14.06 24.68
N ILE A 369 -14.85 13.85 24.15
CA ILE A 369 -15.96 13.19 24.88
C ILE A 369 -15.58 11.75 25.24
N GLY A 370 -15.08 10.98 24.27
CA GLY A 370 -14.74 9.59 24.49
C GLY A 370 -13.64 9.38 25.53
N THR A 371 -12.64 10.24 25.51
CA THR A 371 -11.54 10.17 26.50
C THR A 371 -11.99 10.66 27.88
N SER A 372 -12.69 11.80 27.94
CA SER A 372 -13.02 12.44 29.21
C SER A 372 -14.16 11.74 29.95
N LEU A 373 -15.20 11.26 29.25
CA LEU A 373 -16.39 10.66 29.87
C LEU A 373 -16.32 9.13 29.94
N PHE A 374 -15.68 8.50 28.96
CA PHE A 374 -15.67 7.03 28.84
C PHE A 374 -14.29 6.40 29.03
N GLY A 375 -13.23 7.19 29.24
CA GLY A 375 -11.88 6.68 29.44
C GLY A 375 -11.30 5.96 28.22
N LEU A 376 -11.84 6.20 27.01
CA LEU A 376 -11.36 5.55 25.79
C LEU A 376 -10.01 6.13 25.35
N PRO A 377 -9.10 5.32 24.80
CA PRO A 377 -7.79 5.78 24.40
C PRO A 377 -7.87 6.75 23.22
N TYR A 378 -7.27 7.93 23.36
CA TYR A 378 -7.19 8.92 22.28
C TYR A 378 -6.25 8.47 21.17
N LYS A 379 -5.07 7.94 21.52
CA LYS A 379 -4.12 7.43 20.55
C LYS A 379 -4.13 5.91 20.55
N PHE A 380 -4.09 5.32 19.37
CA PHE A 380 -4.12 3.87 19.18
C PHE A 380 -3.04 3.14 19.97
N ALA A 381 -1.81 3.69 20.00
CA ALA A 381 -0.68 3.08 20.71
C ALA A 381 -0.85 3.06 22.24
N ASN A 382 -1.67 3.97 22.80
CA ASN A 382 -1.87 4.09 24.25
C ASN A 382 -2.93 3.14 24.80
N ALA A 383 -3.55 2.32 23.95
CA ALA A 383 -4.59 1.40 24.36
C ALA A 383 -4.03 0.19 25.09
N THR A 384 -4.39 0.00 26.35
CA THR A 384 -4.08 -1.22 27.10
C THR A 384 -4.81 -2.43 26.53
N VAL A 385 -6.06 -2.23 26.10
CA VAL A 385 -6.87 -3.23 25.41
C VAL A 385 -7.06 -2.78 23.96
N LYS A 386 -6.45 -3.47 23.02
CA LYS A 386 -6.39 -3.04 21.60
C LYS A 386 -7.76 -2.80 20.96
N ILE A 387 -8.77 -3.60 21.31
CA ILE A 387 -10.13 -3.43 20.75
C ILE A 387 -10.74 -2.06 21.09
N LEU A 388 -10.41 -1.48 22.26
CA LEU A 388 -10.92 -0.15 22.65
C LEU A 388 -10.37 0.96 21.76
N ALA A 389 -9.19 0.76 21.16
CA ALA A 389 -8.57 1.72 20.25
C ALA A 389 -9.34 1.91 18.94
N TYR A 390 -10.15 0.93 18.55
CA TYR A 390 -10.96 1.01 17.33
C TYR A 390 -12.27 1.77 17.52
N ILE A 391 -12.75 1.95 18.76
CA ILE A 391 -14.08 2.52 19.03
C ILE A 391 -14.18 3.96 18.53
N LEU A 392 -13.29 4.84 18.99
CA LEU A 392 -13.36 6.26 18.64
C LEU A 392 -13.17 6.52 17.14
N PRO A 393 -12.17 5.94 16.47
CA PRO A 393 -12.02 6.08 15.02
C PRO A 393 -13.27 5.60 14.26
N THR A 394 -13.79 4.44 14.61
CA THR A 394 -14.94 3.84 13.93
C THR A 394 -16.21 4.66 14.13
N LEU A 395 -16.50 5.09 15.35
CA LEU A 395 -17.69 5.91 15.64
C LEU A 395 -17.60 7.28 14.96
N SER A 396 -16.44 7.93 15.02
CA SER A 396 -16.23 9.22 14.36
C SER A 396 -16.50 9.14 12.85
N LEU A 397 -16.05 8.06 12.20
CA LEU A 397 -16.29 7.83 10.79
C LEU A 397 -17.76 7.49 10.48
N ALA A 398 -18.36 6.61 11.29
CA ALA A 398 -19.73 6.13 11.11
C ALA A 398 -20.76 7.24 11.24
N VAL A 399 -20.61 8.12 12.23
CA VAL A 399 -21.59 9.17 12.54
C VAL A 399 -21.73 10.18 11.39
N HIS A 400 -20.64 10.55 10.74
CA HIS A 400 -20.70 11.40 9.56
C HIS A 400 -21.40 10.72 8.39
N ALA A 401 -20.99 9.48 8.09
CA ALA A 401 -21.52 8.70 6.99
C ALA A 401 -23.01 8.36 7.15
N LEU A 402 -23.46 8.18 8.42
CA LEU A 402 -24.84 7.92 8.79
C LEU A 402 -25.80 9.03 8.28
N GLY A 403 -25.43 10.31 8.45
CA GLY A 403 -26.23 11.45 7.97
C GLY A 403 -26.48 11.40 6.46
N GLY A 404 -25.46 11.04 5.68
CA GLY A 404 -25.58 10.86 4.24
C GLY A 404 -26.58 9.76 3.85
N THR A 405 -26.50 8.60 4.51
CA THR A 405 -27.41 7.46 4.25
C THR A 405 -28.84 7.79 4.65
N MET A 406 -29.08 8.42 5.80
CA MET A 406 -30.38 8.89 6.22
C MET A 406 -31.01 9.84 5.20
N LYS A 407 -30.22 10.82 4.71
CA LYS A 407 -30.66 11.81 3.70
C LYS A 407 -31.11 11.15 2.42
N TRP A 408 -30.28 10.25 1.85
CA TRP A 408 -30.58 9.60 0.58
C TRP A 408 -31.74 8.61 0.71
N MET A 409 -31.78 7.81 1.79
CA MET A 409 -32.87 6.87 2.04
C MET A 409 -34.20 7.62 2.19
N ARG A 410 -34.24 8.68 2.97
CA ARG A 410 -35.43 9.54 3.12
C ARG A 410 -35.89 10.09 1.78
N ARG A 411 -34.98 10.61 0.97
CA ARG A 411 -35.27 11.17 -0.36
C ARG A 411 -35.89 10.11 -1.28
N TYR A 412 -35.21 8.98 -1.44
CA TYR A 412 -35.71 7.90 -2.30
C TYR A 412 -37.06 7.36 -1.84
N MET A 413 -37.29 7.24 -0.54
CA MET A 413 -38.60 6.84 -0.01
C MET A 413 -39.69 7.83 -0.41
N ILE A 414 -39.45 9.13 -0.24
CA ILE A 414 -40.43 10.18 -0.59
C ILE A 414 -40.71 10.18 -2.10
N ASP A 415 -39.68 10.03 -2.93
CA ASP A 415 -39.83 9.95 -4.38
C ASP A 415 -40.70 8.74 -4.78
N GLN A 416 -40.49 7.58 -4.15
CA GLN A 416 -41.29 6.39 -4.40
C GLN A 416 -42.75 6.51 -3.89
N MET A 417 -42.98 7.19 -2.77
CA MET A 417 -44.32 7.40 -2.20
C MET A 417 -45.29 8.12 -3.17
N ASN A 418 -44.73 8.94 -4.05
CA ASN A 418 -45.49 9.72 -5.02
C ASN A 418 -45.72 9.00 -6.38
N SER A 419 -45.21 7.80 -6.54
CA SER A 419 -45.26 7.05 -7.77
C SER A 419 -46.65 6.44 -8.02
N ASP A 420 -47.02 6.23 -9.29
CA ASP A 420 -48.33 5.73 -9.68
C ASP A 420 -48.62 4.29 -9.22
N TYR A 421 -47.61 3.44 -9.17
CA TYR A 421 -47.75 2.07 -8.66
C TYR A 421 -48.16 2.05 -7.17
N VAL A 422 -47.78 3.06 -6.37
CA VAL A 422 -48.24 3.17 -4.98
C VAL A 422 -49.70 3.59 -4.91
N LYS A 423 -50.12 4.51 -5.75
CA LYS A 423 -51.56 4.88 -5.88
C LYS A 423 -52.40 3.67 -6.25
N PHE A 424 -51.87 2.85 -7.17
CA PHE A 424 -52.54 1.61 -7.62
C PHE A 424 -52.64 0.61 -6.48
N ALA A 425 -51.59 0.35 -5.76
CA ALA A 425 -51.55 -0.55 -4.59
C ALA A 425 -52.57 -0.12 -3.50
N ARG A 426 -52.75 1.18 -3.30
CA ARG A 426 -53.79 1.69 -2.40
C ARG A 426 -55.20 1.45 -2.92
N ALA A 427 -55.40 1.63 -4.23
CA ALA A 427 -56.69 1.36 -4.86
C ALA A 427 -57.09 -0.13 -4.81
N GLU A 428 -56.09 -1.02 -4.83
CA GLU A 428 -56.29 -2.46 -4.62
C GLU A 428 -56.53 -2.86 -3.15
N GLY A 429 -56.49 -1.91 -2.23
CA GLY A 429 -56.80 -2.16 -0.82
C GLY A 429 -55.64 -2.73 0.01
N LEU A 430 -54.40 -2.66 -0.47
CA LEU A 430 -53.23 -3.07 0.30
C LEU A 430 -53.03 -2.19 1.53
N SER A 431 -52.60 -2.80 2.62
CA SER A 431 -52.35 -2.06 3.85
C SER A 431 -51.16 -1.11 3.70
N GLU A 432 -51.17 0.06 4.35
CA GLU A 432 -50.06 1.00 4.35
C GLU A 432 -48.73 0.34 4.80
N ARG A 433 -48.79 -0.59 5.75
CA ARG A 433 -47.59 -1.34 6.18
C ARG A 433 -46.97 -2.16 5.05
N GLU A 434 -47.83 -2.82 4.28
CA GLU A 434 -47.42 -3.64 3.15
C GLU A 434 -46.88 -2.78 1.99
N ILE A 435 -47.58 -1.70 1.67
CA ILE A 435 -47.14 -0.71 0.67
C ILE A 435 -45.74 -0.18 1.02
N TYR A 436 -45.52 0.24 2.28
CA TYR A 436 -44.21 0.77 2.71
C TYR A 436 -43.13 -0.29 2.72
N SER A 437 -43.38 -1.50 3.22
CA SER A 437 -42.33 -2.52 3.39
C SER A 437 -41.97 -3.23 2.09
N VAL A 438 -42.98 -3.58 1.25
CA VAL A 438 -42.76 -4.38 0.05
C VAL A 438 -42.56 -3.52 -1.20
N HIS A 439 -43.33 -2.46 -1.36
CA HIS A 439 -43.34 -1.68 -2.59
C HIS A 439 -42.40 -0.47 -2.52
N ILE A 440 -42.54 0.38 -1.53
CA ILE A 440 -41.78 1.63 -1.45
C ILE A 440 -40.33 1.37 -1.01
N SER A 441 -40.12 0.69 0.13
CA SER A 441 -38.77 0.50 0.68
C SER A 441 -37.90 -0.33 -0.24
N LYS A 442 -38.44 -1.38 -0.86
CA LYS A 442 -37.71 -2.25 -1.78
C LYS A 442 -37.19 -1.48 -3.01
N ASN A 443 -38.03 -0.64 -3.61
CA ASN A 443 -37.61 0.17 -4.76
C ASN A 443 -36.68 1.31 -4.37
N ALA A 444 -36.87 1.94 -3.20
CA ALA A 444 -36.01 2.98 -2.67
C ALA A 444 -34.62 2.48 -2.30
N LEU A 445 -34.46 1.19 -1.97
CA LEU A 445 -33.17 0.57 -1.63
C LEU A 445 -32.30 0.30 -2.85
N ILE A 446 -32.85 0.15 -4.05
CA ILE A 446 -32.09 -0.22 -5.25
C ILE A 446 -30.90 0.72 -5.49
N PRO A 447 -31.04 2.06 -5.54
CA PRO A 447 -29.92 2.96 -5.74
C PRO A 447 -28.90 2.91 -4.61
N ILE A 448 -29.35 2.62 -3.38
CA ILE A 448 -28.48 2.52 -2.21
C ILE A 448 -27.61 1.26 -2.29
N ILE A 449 -28.21 0.12 -2.64
CA ILE A 449 -27.50 -1.16 -2.78
C ILE A 449 -26.39 -1.05 -3.83
N HIS A 450 -26.66 -0.39 -4.95
CA HIS A 450 -25.63 -0.08 -5.95
C HIS A 450 -24.46 0.71 -5.36
N GLY A 451 -24.74 1.64 -4.47
CA GLY A 451 -23.74 2.50 -3.84
C GLY A 451 -22.92 1.83 -2.72
N ILE A 452 -23.31 0.67 -2.19
CA ILE A 452 -22.65 0.03 -1.03
C ILE A 452 -21.15 -0.18 -1.25
N PRO A 453 -20.67 -0.77 -2.37
CA PRO A 453 -19.24 -0.95 -2.58
C PRO A 453 -18.47 0.37 -2.61
N GLY A 454 -19.04 1.39 -3.25
CA GLY A 454 -18.47 2.73 -3.27
C GLY A 454 -18.42 3.38 -1.89
N THR A 455 -19.43 3.15 -1.05
CA THR A 455 -19.45 3.65 0.33
C THR A 455 -18.38 2.99 1.19
N ILE A 456 -18.17 1.68 1.05
CA ILE A 456 -17.07 0.98 1.73
C ILE A 456 -15.74 1.62 1.34
N LEU A 457 -15.53 1.86 0.06
CA LEU A 457 -14.33 2.52 -0.41
C LEU A 457 -14.17 3.93 0.17
N VAL A 458 -15.23 4.74 0.14
CA VAL A 458 -15.20 6.10 0.71
C VAL A 458 -14.87 6.07 2.20
N CYS A 459 -15.37 5.10 2.96
CA CYS A 459 -14.99 4.90 4.36
C CYS A 459 -13.51 4.55 4.51
N LEU A 460 -12.96 3.72 3.63
CA LEU A 460 -11.52 3.39 3.64
C LEU A 460 -10.65 4.63 3.32
N VAL A 461 -11.05 5.42 2.34
CA VAL A 461 -10.38 6.69 1.99
C VAL A 461 -10.63 7.75 3.06
N GLY A 462 -11.85 7.87 3.56
CA GLY A 462 -12.23 8.81 4.63
C GLY A 462 -11.53 8.52 5.96
N ALA A 463 -11.10 7.28 6.19
CA ALA A 463 -10.30 6.89 7.34
C ALA A 463 -8.93 7.59 7.40
N ILE A 464 -8.42 8.17 6.31
CA ILE A 464 -7.13 8.90 6.27
C ILE A 464 -7.06 9.95 7.38
N ILE A 465 -8.05 10.82 7.49
CA ILE A 465 -8.10 11.87 8.51
C ILE A 465 -8.25 11.26 9.90
N THR A 466 -9.19 10.34 10.04
CA THR A 466 -9.48 9.66 11.31
C THR A 466 -8.27 8.88 11.81
N GLU A 467 -7.63 8.09 10.95
CA GLU A 467 -6.42 7.35 11.27
C GLU A 467 -5.27 8.26 11.68
N SER A 468 -5.12 9.41 11.00
CA SER A 468 -4.06 10.38 11.32
C SER A 468 -4.30 11.02 12.69
N VAL A 469 -5.55 11.42 13.02
CA VAL A 469 -5.91 12.05 14.30
C VAL A 469 -5.73 11.08 15.47
N TYR A 470 -6.23 9.86 15.35
CA TYR A 470 -6.12 8.84 16.40
C TYR A 470 -4.80 8.05 16.35
N SER A 471 -3.89 8.38 15.43
CA SER A 471 -2.60 7.69 15.22
C SER A 471 -2.77 6.19 14.97
N VAL A 472 -3.83 5.79 14.29
CA VAL A 472 -4.03 4.40 13.88
C VAL A 472 -2.99 4.04 12.81
N PRO A 473 -2.28 2.91 12.94
CA PRO A 473 -1.37 2.45 11.90
C PRO A 473 -2.15 1.83 10.74
N GLY A 474 -2.72 2.68 9.90
CA GLY A 474 -3.49 2.32 8.72
C GLY A 474 -2.89 2.87 7.43
N VAL A 475 -3.41 2.42 6.28
CA VAL A 475 -2.93 2.84 4.94
C VAL A 475 -3.17 4.33 4.71
N GLY A 476 -4.26 4.88 5.24
CA GLY A 476 -4.57 6.31 5.16
C GLY A 476 -3.57 7.16 5.94
N SER A 477 -3.22 6.75 7.17
CA SER A 477 -2.20 7.45 7.96
C SER A 477 -0.81 7.33 7.32
N LEU A 478 -0.53 6.22 6.64
CA LEU A 478 0.70 6.02 5.88
C LEU A 478 0.81 7.03 4.73
N LEU A 479 -0.26 7.22 3.96
CA LEU A 479 -0.29 8.19 2.85
C LEU A 479 -0.02 9.61 3.35
N THR A 480 -0.67 10.04 4.43
CA THR A 480 -0.44 11.37 5.03
C THR A 480 1.02 11.56 5.44
N LYS A 481 1.60 10.54 6.09
CA LYS A 481 3.01 10.56 6.50
C LYS A 481 3.96 10.56 5.30
N ALA A 482 3.60 9.85 4.22
CA ALA A 482 4.38 9.81 3.00
C ALA A 482 4.40 11.16 2.27
N ILE A 483 3.26 11.84 2.19
CA ILE A 483 3.17 13.18 1.60
C ILE A 483 4.06 14.15 2.37
N ASN A 484 3.95 14.18 3.71
CA ASN A 484 4.75 15.06 4.56
C ASN A 484 6.24 14.71 4.55
N GLY A 485 6.59 13.45 4.32
CA GLY A 485 7.97 12.96 4.26
C GLY A 485 8.54 12.83 2.85
N HIS A 486 7.84 13.32 1.82
CA HIS A 486 8.25 13.24 0.42
C HIS A 486 8.58 11.83 -0.05
N ASP A 487 7.83 10.82 0.45
CA ASP A 487 8.02 9.42 0.05
C ASP A 487 7.23 9.12 -1.22
N ASN A 488 7.84 9.42 -2.36
CA ASN A 488 7.22 9.28 -3.68
C ASN A 488 6.80 7.84 -3.97
N GLY A 489 7.54 6.86 -3.48
CA GLY A 489 7.21 5.45 -3.64
C GLY A 489 5.86 5.10 -2.98
N ILE A 490 5.70 5.47 -1.72
CA ILE A 490 4.45 5.21 -0.97
C ILE A 490 3.28 6.00 -1.57
N ILE A 491 3.48 7.25 -2.02
CA ILE A 491 2.42 8.05 -2.64
C ILE A 491 1.87 7.34 -3.88
N ILE A 492 2.76 6.85 -4.75
CA ILE A 492 2.39 6.10 -5.97
C ILE A 492 1.68 4.81 -5.59
N ALA A 493 2.25 4.03 -4.66
CA ALA A 493 1.68 2.76 -4.21
C ALA A 493 0.28 2.92 -3.60
N CYS A 494 0.08 3.90 -2.71
CA CYS A 494 -1.24 4.21 -2.15
C CYS A 494 -2.23 4.65 -3.25
N THR A 495 -1.79 5.41 -4.24
CA THR A 495 -2.64 5.79 -5.38
C THR A 495 -3.08 4.56 -6.16
N VAL A 496 -2.17 3.66 -6.49
CA VAL A 496 -2.49 2.39 -7.17
C VAL A 496 -3.45 1.57 -6.33
N PHE A 497 -3.20 1.44 -5.03
CA PHE A 497 -4.04 0.69 -4.10
C PHE A 497 -5.48 1.25 -4.06
N TYR A 498 -5.65 2.53 -3.79
CA TYR A 498 -6.99 3.14 -3.72
C TYR A 498 -7.70 3.19 -5.07
N THR A 499 -6.97 3.41 -6.16
CA THR A 499 -7.56 3.35 -7.51
C THR A 499 -8.05 1.94 -7.85
N THR A 500 -7.27 0.91 -7.52
CA THR A 500 -7.68 -0.48 -7.71
C THR A 500 -8.94 -0.80 -6.91
N LEU A 501 -9.01 -0.43 -5.64
CA LEU A 501 -10.21 -0.60 -4.82
C LEU A 501 -11.41 0.15 -5.41
N SER A 502 -11.19 1.37 -5.93
CA SER A 502 -12.25 2.18 -6.56
C SER A 502 -12.83 1.47 -7.79
N LEU A 503 -11.97 0.94 -8.65
CA LEU A 503 -12.38 0.23 -9.86
C LEU A 503 -13.11 -1.08 -9.52
N ILE A 504 -12.64 -1.82 -8.52
CA ILE A 504 -13.32 -3.02 -8.01
C ILE A 504 -14.70 -2.64 -7.46
N SER A 505 -14.79 -1.57 -6.68
CA SER A 505 -16.06 -1.13 -6.09
C SER A 505 -17.09 -0.73 -7.14
N LEU A 506 -16.66 -0.09 -8.24
CA LEU A 506 -17.54 0.24 -9.37
C LEU A 506 -18.08 -1.01 -10.05
N ILE A 507 -17.21 -1.99 -10.30
CA ILE A 507 -17.63 -3.26 -10.93
C ILE A 507 -18.61 -4.01 -10.02
N LEU A 508 -18.32 -4.07 -8.70
CA LEU A 508 -19.21 -4.71 -7.74
C LEU A 508 -20.56 -3.98 -7.63
N GLY A 509 -20.55 -2.64 -7.68
CA GLY A 509 -21.77 -1.84 -7.72
C GLY A 509 -22.66 -2.18 -8.92
N ASP A 510 -22.06 -2.25 -10.11
CA ASP A 510 -22.78 -2.63 -11.33
C ASP A 510 -23.37 -4.06 -11.23
N VAL A 511 -22.61 -5.02 -10.70
CA VAL A 511 -23.05 -6.40 -10.49
C VAL A 511 -24.22 -6.48 -9.49
N LEU A 512 -24.09 -5.76 -8.36
CA LEU A 512 -25.15 -5.70 -7.36
C LEU A 512 -26.43 -5.07 -7.94
N MET A 513 -26.28 -3.97 -8.67
CA MET A 513 -27.42 -3.31 -9.31
C MET A 513 -28.16 -4.26 -10.26
N ALA A 514 -27.43 -4.97 -11.12
CA ALA A 514 -28.02 -5.95 -12.03
C ALA A 514 -28.73 -7.12 -11.33
N LYS A 515 -28.24 -7.51 -10.15
CA LYS A 515 -28.85 -8.58 -9.36
C LYS A 515 -30.14 -8.14 -8.68
N PHE A 516 -30.20 -6.88 -8.22
CA PHE A 516 -31.33 -6.35 -7.44
C PHE A 516 -32.38 -5.60 -8.27
N ASP A 517 -32.01 -5.06 -9.44
CA ASP A 517 -32.95 -4.42 -10.35
C ASP A 517 -33.19 -5.30 -11.59
N PRO A 518 -34.32 -6.00 -11.67
CA PRO A 518 -34.67 -6.88 -12.80
C PRO A 518 -34.89 -6.12 -14.12
N ARG A 519 -34.98 -4.79 -14.10
CA ARG A 519 -35.13 -3.94 -15.28
C ARG A 519 -33.82 -3.73 -16.02
N ILE A 520 -32.71 -4.00 -15.38
CA ILE A 520 -31.39 -3.85 -15.97
C ILE A 520 -30.96 -5.16 -16.61
N SER A 521 -30.98 -5.20 -17.94
CA SER A 521 -30.34 -6.25 -18.71
C SER A 521 -29.04 -5.74 -19.31
N PHE A 522 -27.93 -6.42 -19.03
CA PHE A 522 -26.63 -6.15 -19.67
C PHE A 522 -26.51 -6.74 -21.09
N GLU A 523 -27.59 -7.28 -21.63
CA GLU A 523 -27.66 -7.66 -23.04
C GLU A 523 -27.76 -6.39 -23.88
N SER A 524 -26.74 -6.12 -24.69
CA SER A 524 -26.92 -5.17 -25.79
C SER A 524 -28.02 -5.70 -26.66
N LYS A 525 -29.22 -5.11 -26.64
CA LYS A 525 -30.14 -5.24 -27.75
C LYS A 525 -29.34 -4.79 -28.95
N GLY A 526 -28.91 -5.79 -29.75
CA GLY A 526 -28.34 -5.55 -31.06
C GLY A 526 -29.27 -4.63 -31.78
N GLY A 527 -28.76 -3.52 -32.26
CA GLY A 527 -29.54 -2.52 -32.93
C GLY A 527 -30.41 -3.12 -34.03
N ARG A 528 -31.63 -2.67 -34.03
CA ARG A 528 -32.42 -2.57 -35.27
C ARG A 528 -32.19 -1.21 -35.85
#